data_da6f21243409acecc2d0344d68b6fbe8
#
_entry.id   da6f21243409acecc2d0344d68b6fbe8
#
_cell.length_a   1.000
_cell.length_b   1.000
_cell.length_c   1.000
_cell.angle_alpha   90.00
_cell.angle_beta   90.00
_cell.angle_gamma   90.00
#
_symmetry.space_group_name_H-M   'P 1'
#
loop_
_entity.id
_entity.type
_entity.pdbx_description
1 polymer ?
#
loop_
_entity_poly.entity_id
_entity_poly.type
_entity_poly.pdbx_seq_one_letter_code
_entity_poly.pdbx_strand_id
1 'polypeptide(L)'
;MRIKKKIPLIDQHDKFGFWGKKFGGSFIPETLKKPVDDLTKEFQKLRKNKSFLKKRDFYFKNYIGSPTRFIKLEKLSNHLGGAQIWAKVVSDANGGAHKIYNATVHALICKSMGKKYIVGDTGAGYAGKMLSMAAKKFGLKCKIFMGIKDIKRQKPNCDAMRKNGAEIVPVYTGSQTLVDAVSECMRYWVSNCDTTHMCVGSTVGPNIFVKICGWSTAQISRELKKQIKKEFNKFPKKIKLVNCVGGGSSAYGFWSEFIDYPKTKIEFIGVEAGGPKYSKLHAAPLSKGAKLGVLHGAASYVCQDNEGQINETESISAGLDYPGVSPLHCFLKDTKRAKYTYATDEEALNAYKLVTKYEKLNPSLEPSHAFAEAIACAPKFSKDTIIIVNSCGDAKKDRDILKKRLGKLK
;
A
#
# COMPACT_ATOMS: atom_id res chain seq x y z
N MET A 1 -12.40 -35.72 16.54
CA MET A 1 -11.20 -34.82 16.58
C MET A 1 -11.55 -33.51 15.85
N ARG A 2 -11.73 -32.37 16.56
CA ARG A 2 -12.00 -31.07 15.92
C ARG A 2 -10.73 -30.65 15.19
N ILE A 3 -10.76 -30.56 13.86
CA ILE A 3 -9.68 -30.00 13.04
C ILE A 3 -9.48 -28.56 13.52
N LYS A 4 -8.38 -28.31 14.24
CA LYS A 4 -8.01 -26.93 14.62
C LYS A 4 -7.91 -26.12 13.33
N LYS A 5 -8.75 -25.11 13.16
CA LYS A 5 -8.75 -24.21 12.01
C LYS A 5 -7.35 -23.60 11.93
N LYS A 6 -6.60 -23.88 10.87
CA LYS A 6 -5.26 -23.36 10.68
C LYS A 6 -5.32 -21.83 10.70
N ILE A 7 -4.52 -21.18 11.54
CA ILE A 7 -4.42 -19.72 11.58
C ILE A 7 -3.80 -19.27 10.24
N PRO A 8 -4.46 -18.37 9.50
CA PRO A 8 -3.89 -17.83 8.26
C PRO A 8 -2.49 -17.24 8.50
N LEU A 9 -1.59 -17.40 7.53
CA LEU A 9 -0.21 -16.92 7.64
C LEU A 9 -0.13 -15.43 8.01
N ILE A 10 -1.05 -14.64 7.48
CA ILE A 10 -1.15 -13.19 7.72
C ILE A 10 -1.46 -12.85 9.19
N ASP A 11 -2.10 -13.77 9.92
CA ASP A 11 -2.44 -13.61 11.34
C ASP A 11 -1.48 -14.40 12.27
N GLN A 12 -0.43 -15.03 11.72
CA GLN A 12 0.57 -15.81 12.47
C GLN A 12 1.61 -14.90 13.15
N HIS A 13 1.17 -13.92 13.89
CA HIS A 13 2.00 -13.12 14.79
C HIS A 13 1.74 -13.52 16.24
N ASP A 14 2.71 -13.29 17.12
CA ASP A 14 2.58 -13.53 18.56
C ASP A 14 1.67 -12.49 19.25
N LYS A 15 1.52 -12.62 20.58
CA LYS A 15 0.71 -11.68 21.39
C LYS A 15 1.25 -10.24 21.39
N PHE A 16 2.53 -10.06 21.12
CA PHE A 16 3.17 -8.76 21.04
C PHE A 16 3.16 -8.16 19.62
N GLY A 17 2.63 -8.91 18.64
CA GLY A 17 2.50 -8.49 17.26
C GLY A 17 3.70 -8.75 16.37
N PHE A 18 4.57 -9.71 16.74
CA PHE A 18 5.72 -10.09 15.95
C PHE A 18 5.43 -11.30 15.06
N TRP A 19 5.69 -11.18 13.76
CA TRP A 19 5.80 -12.32 12.84
C TRP A 19 7.19 -12.95 12.95
N GLY A 20 7.23 -14.27 13.09
CA GLY A 20 8.49 -15.01 13.24
C GLY A 20 9.34 -14.58 14.44
N LYS A 21 8.72 -13.99 15.48
CA LYS A 21 9.39 -13.42 16.67
C LYS A 21 10.39 -12.29 16.36
N LYS A 22 10.37 -11.76 15.13
CA LYS A 22 11.40 -10.84 14.62
C LYS A 22 10.82 -9.54 14.07
N PHE A 23 9.74 -9.60 13.30
CA PHE A 23 9.21 -8.46 12.56
C PHE A 23 7.90 -7.96 13.14
N GLY A 24 7.74 -6.66 13.36
CA GLY A 24 6.54 -6.05 13.91
C GLY A 24 6.73 -5.44 15.27
N GLY A 25 5.82 -5.75 16.19
CA GLY A 25 5.82 -5.18 17.54
C GLY A 25 5.19 -3.79 17.59
N SER A 26 5.46 -3.09 18.69
CA SER A 26 5.02 -1.70 18.95
C SER A 26 6.10 -1.00 19.75
N PHE A 27 7.05 -0.41 19.07
CA PHE A 27 8.14 0.39 19.65
C PHE A 27 7.68 1.84 19.70
N ILE A 28 6.93 2.18 20.73
CA ILE A 28 6.29 3.47 20.93
C ILE A 28 6.65 4.07 22.28
N PRO A 29 6.68 5.40 22.41
CA PRO A 29 6.82 6.03 23.73
C PRO A 29 5.66 5.66 24.65
N GLU A 30 5.91 5.67 25.96
CA GLU A 30 4.94 5.32 27.01
C GLU A 30 3.63 6.09 26.87
N THR A 31 3.71 7.36 26.50
CA THR A 31 2.57 8.25 26.26
C THR A 31 1.61 7.76 25.18
N LEU A 32 2.08 6.97 24.20
CA LEU A 32 1.25 6.37 23.16
C LEU A 32 0.71 4.98 23.52
N LYS A 33 1.15 4.37 24.63
CA LYS A 33 0.71 3.03 25.03
C LYS A 33 -0.79 2.95 25.18
N LYS A 34 -1.37 3.85 25.97
CA LYS A 34 -2.81 3.89 26.18
C LYS A 34 -3.61 4.17 24.91
N PRO A 35 -3.31 5.19 24.08
CA PRO A 35 -4.00 5.42 22.81
C PRO A 35 -3.96 4.22 21.86
N VAL A 36 -2.82 3.53 21.76
CA VAL A 36 -2.66 2.33 20.91
C VAL A 36 -3.46 1.15 21.47
N ASP A 37 -3.49 0.95 22.77
CA ASP A 37 -4.28 -0.10 23.40
C ASP A 37 -5.79 0.15 23.24
N ASP A 38 -6.25 1.39 23.43
CA ASP A 38 -7.65 1.79 23.23
C ASP A 38 -8.07 1.57 21.77
N LEU A 39 -7.24 1.96 20.82
CA LEU A 39 -7.46 1.69 19.40
C LEU A 39 -7.51 0.19 19.12
N THR A 40 -6.63 -0.58 19.75
CA THR A 40 -6.58 -2.04 19.56
C THR A 40 -7.85 -2.71 20.07
N LYS A 41 -8.32 -2.33 21.26
CA LYS A 41 -9.57 -2.84 21.85
C LYS A 41 -10.77 -2.50 20.97
N GLU A 42 -10.88 -1.23 20.56
CA GLU A 42 -12.00 -0.79 19.71
C GLU A 42 -11.98 -1.51 18.37
N PHE A 43 -10.84 -1.62 17.69
CA PHE A 43 -10.75 -2.33 16.43
C PHE A 43 -11.13 -3.82 16.55
N GLN A 44 -10.70 -4.49 17.63
CA GLN A 44 -11.07 -5.89 17.87
C GLN A 44 -12.57 -6.07 18.06
N LYS A 45 -13.24 -5.13 18.75
CA LYS A 45 -14.70 -5.07 18.93
C LYS A 45 -15.39 -4.84 17.57
N LEU A 46 -14.93 -3.84 16.80
CA LEU A 46 -15.54 -3.45 15.55
C LEU A 46 -15.43 -4.54 14.47
N ARG A 47 -14.33 -5.27 14.41
CA ARG A 47 -14.17 -6.43 13.49
C ARG A 47 -15.22 -7.52 13.65
N LYS A 48 -15.85 -7.62 14.82
CA LYS A 48 -16.88 -8.61 15.14
C LYS A 48 -18.29 -8.02 15.12
N ASN A 49 -18.42 -6.70 15.08
CA ASN A 49 -19.70 -6.00 15.12
C ASN A 49 -20.41 -6.03 13.77
N LYS A 50 -21.54 -6.75 13.70
CA LYS A 50 -22.32 -6.91 12.44
C LYS A 50 -22.80 -5.58 11.87
N SER A 51 -23.21 -4.61 12.70
CA SER A 51 -23.66 -3.29 12.25
C SER A 51 -22.51 -2.50 11.64
N PHE A 52 -21.33 -2.50 12.29
CA PHE A 52 -20.13 -1.86 11.74
C PHE A 52 -19.70 -2.50 10.40
N LEU A 53 -19.73 -3.81 10.30
CA LEU A 53 -19.40 -4.53 9.06
C LEU A 53 -20.37 -4.17 7.93
N LYS A 54 -21.68 -4.12 8.18
CA LYS A 54 -22.69 -3.67 7.21
C LYS A 54 -22.41 -2.22 6.76
N LYS A 55 -22.09 -1.32 7.71
CA LYS A 55 -21.76 0.08 7.43
C LYS A 55 -20.49 0.20 6.59
N ARG A 56 -19.42 -0.54 6.92
CA ARG A 56 -18.20 -0.61 6.11
C ARG A 56 -18.51 -1.07 4.69
N ASP A 57 -19.24 -2.18 4.53
CA ASP A 57 -19.55 -2.76 3.22
C ASP A 57 -20.42 -1.84 2.38
N PHE A 58 -21.35 -1.11 3.01
CA PHE A 58 -22.14 -0.05 2.36
C PHE A 58 -21.22 1.04 1.78
N TYR A 59 -20.24 1.56 2.56
CA TYR A 59 -19.32 2.57 2.05
C TYR A 59 -18.33 2.01 1.03
N PHE A 60 -17.91 0.78 1.17
CA PHE A 60 -17.05 0.14 0.16
C PHE A 60 -17.77 0.06 -1.19
N LYS A 61 -19.03 -0.31 -1.20
CA LYS A 61 -19.85 -0.37 -2.42
C LYS A 61 -20.19 1.02 -2.97
N ASN A 62 -20.78 1.89 -2.15
CA ASN A 62 -21.45 3.11 -2.62
C ASN A 62 -20.55 4.35 -2.59
N TYR A 63 -19.43 4.33 -1.87
CA TYR A 63 -18.51 5.46 -1.79
C TYR A 63 -17.17 5.15 -2.46
N ILE A 64 -16.62 3.95 -2.26
CA ILE A 64 -15.35 3.56 -2.89
C ILE A 64 -15.56 3.07 -4.32
N GLY A 65 -16.70 2.44 -4.62
CA GLY A 65 -16.99 1.86 -5.93
C GLY A 65 -16.51 0.41 -6.08
N SER A 66 -16.48 -0.30 -4.95
CA SER A 66 -16.15 -1.73 -4.90
C SER A 66 -17.33 -2.59 -5.43
N PRO A 67 -17.13 -3.63 -6.25
CA PRO A 67 -15.85 -4.15 -6.72
C PRO A 67 -15.29 -3.37 -7.92
N THR A 68 -13.96 -3.17 -7.92
CA THR A 68 -13.25 -2.58 -9.06
C THR A 68 -13.05 -3.61 -10.18
N ARG A 69 -12.78 -3.16 -11.42
CA ARG A 69 -12.65 -4.04 -12.58
C ARG A 69 -11.53 -5.08 -12.42
N PHE A 70 -11.75 -6.22 -13.04
CA PHE A 70 -10.75 -7.25 -13.31
C PHE A 70 -10.78 -7.54 -14.81
N ILE A 71 -9.69 -7.23 -15.53
CA ILE A 71 -9.66 -7.23 -17.00
C ILE A 71 -8.43 -7.97 -17.52
N LYS A 72 -8.59 -8.64 -18.64
CA LYS A 72 -7.48 -9.19 -19.43
C LYS A 72 -6.80 -8.06 -20.20
N LEU A 73 -5.49 -8.01 -20.17
CA LEU A 73 -4.68 -7.12 -20.99
C LEU A 73 -4.30 -7.87 -22.28
N GLU A 74 -5.29 -7.96 -23.19
CA GLU A 74 -5.19 -8.88 -24.34
C GLU A 74 -4.16 -8.44 -25.37
N LYS A 75 -4.21 -7.15 -25.73
CA LYS A 75 -3.27 -6.61 -26.74
C LYS A 75 -1.83 -6.65 -26.25
N LEU A 76 -1.62 -6.35 -24.96
CA LEU A 76 -0.31 -6.43 -24.34
C LEU A 76 0.16 -7.88 -24.25
N SER A 77 -0.69 -8.82 -23.84
CA SER A 77 -0.38 -10.24 -23.76
C SER A 77 0.01 -10.82 -25.14
N ASN A 78 -0.74 -10.46 -26.19
CA ASN A 78 -0.47 -10.89 -27.56
C ASN A 78 0.83 -10.29 -28.10
N HIS A 79 1.13 -9.02 -27.76
CA HIS A 79 2.36 -8.36 -28.16
C HIS A 79 3.60 -9.00 -27.54
N LEU A 80 3.51 -9.42 -26.27
CA LEU A 80 4.65 -10.00 -25.53
C LEU A 80 4.82 -11.50 -25.80
N GLY A 81 3.74 -12.19 -26.12
CA GLY A 81 3.70 -13.66 -26.14
C GLY A 81 3.75 -14.28 -24.73
N GLY A 82 3.66 -15.61 -24.66
CA GLY A 82 3.76 -16.35 -23.41
C GLY A 82 2.55 -16.20 -22.48
N ALA A 83 2.76 -15.93 -21.21
CA ALA A 83 1.71 -15.87 -20.18
C ALA A 83 0.68 -14.76 -20.43
N GLN A 84 -0.56 -15.01 -20.01
CA GLN A 84 -1.61 -13.99 -20.06
C GLN A 84 -1.45 -12.98 -18.94
N ILE A 85 -1.48 -11.69 -19.26
CA ILE A 85 -1.47 -10.61 -18.27
C ILE A 85 -2.90 -10.11 -18.03
N TRP A 86 -3.25 -10.00 -16.76
CA TRP A 86 -4.51 -9.47 -16.27
C TRP A 86 -4.27 -8.34 -15.29
N ALA A 87 -5.20 -7.41 -15.19
CA ALA A 87 -5.14 -6.32 -14.24
C ALA A 87 -6.35 -6.32 -13.29
N LYS A 88 -6.10 -6.25 -11.98
CA LYS A 88 -7.07 -5.80 -11.00
C LYS A 88 -6.97 -4.27 -10.92
N VAL A 89 -7.94 -3.57 -11.48
CA VAL A 89 -7.88 -2.12 -11.69
C VAL A 89 -8.41 -1.39 -10.45
N VAL A 90 -7.62 -1.38 -9.38
CA VAL A 90 -7.99 -0.73 -8.12
C VAL A 90 -7.92 0.80 -8.23
N SER A 91 -7.26 1.33 -9.24
CA SER A 91 -7.32 2.75 -9.62
C SER A 91 -8.71 3.25 -10.02
N ASP A 92 -9.68 2.36 -10.30
CA ASP A 92 -11.10 2.73 -10.49
C ASP A 92 -11.78 3.15 -9.18
N ALA A 93 -11.21 2.82 -8.02
CA ALA A 93 -11.74 3.23 -6.73
C ALA A 93 -11.79 4.76 -6.62
N ASN A 94 -12.79 5.28 -5.90
CA ASN A 94 -12.95 6.70 -5.68
C ASN A 94 -11.66 7.36 -5.18
N GLY A 95 -11.23 8.41 -5.86
CA GLY A 95 -9.96 9.09 -5.61
C GLY A 95 -8.77 8.52 -6.37
N GLY A 96 -8.92 7.36 -7.04
CA GLY A 96 -7.90 6.82 -7.95
C GLY A 96 -6.82 5.98 -7.28
N ALA A 97 -7.01 5.49 -6.04
CA ALA A 97 -6.01 4.66 -5.37
C ALA A 97 -6.57 3.76 -4.26
N HIS A 98 -5.88 2.62 -4.02
CA HIS A 98 -6.22 1.64 -2.98
C HIS A 98 -6.28 2.21 -1.55
N LYS A 99 -5.59 3.31 -1.28
CA LYS A 99 -5.51 3.93 0.05
C LYS A 99 -6.86 4.42 0.57
N ILE A 100 -7.86 4.58 -0.29
CA ILE A 100 -9.22 4.98 0.11
C ILE A 100 -9.89 3.93 1.02
N TYR A 101 -9.59 2.63 0.86
CA TYR A 101 -10.11 1.57 1.73
C TYR A 101 -9.66 1.78 3.17
N ASN A 102 -8.37 2.01 3.36
CA ASN A 102 -7.78 2.27 4.67
C ASN A 102 -8.29 3.57 5.29
N ALA A 103 -8.29 4.66 4.54
CA ALA A 103 -8.77 5.97 4.99
C ALA A 103 -10.24 5.92 5.42
N THR A 104 -11.10 5.22 4.67
CA THR A 104 -12.52 5.03 5.01
C THR A 104 -12.70 4.27 6.32
N VAL A 105 -11.95 3.19 6.53
CA VAL A 105 -12.03 2.42 7.78
C VAL A 105 -11.52 3.22 8.97
N HIS A 106 -10.39 3.93 8.84
CA HIS A 106 -9.89 4.80 9.89
C HIS A 106 -10.88 5.92 10.24
N ALA A 107 -11.56 6.51 9.27
CA ALA A 107 -12.60 7.52 9.51
C ALA A 107 -13.81 6.91 10.26
N LEU A 108 -14.23 5.68 9.93
CA LEU A 108 -15.28 4.97 10.64
C LEU A 108 -14.88 4.64 12.08
N ILE A 109 -13.63 4.21 12.31
CA ILE A 109 -13.10 3.95 13.66
C ILE A 109 -13.02 5.26 14.45
N CYS A 110 -12.52 6.34 13.86
CA CYS A 110 -12.45 7.67 14.46
C CYS A 110 -13.82 8.12 15.00
N LYS A 111 -14.87 7.96 14.18
CA LYS A 111 -16.26 8.25 14.57
C LYS A 111 -16.75 7.33 15.69
N SER A 112 -16.43 6.04 15.64
CA SER A 112 -16.82 5.07 16.68
C SER A 112 -16.17 5.39 18.03
N MET A 113 -14.95 5.90 18.03
CA MET A 113 -14.23 6.35 19.22
C MET A 113 -14.64 7.75 19.71
N GLY A 114 -15.61 8.41 19.07
CA GLY A 114 -16.04 9.78 19.43
C GLY A 114 -15.01 10.87 19.15
N LYS A 115 -13.93 10.56 18.40
CA LYS A 115 -12.90 11.55 18.07
C LYS A 115 -13.40 12.54 17.02
N LYS A 116 -12.96 13.80 17.14
CA LYS A 116 -13.36 14.91 16.25
C LYS A 116 -12.37 15.15 15.13
N TYR A 117 -11.10 14.82 15.38
CA TYR A 117 -10.00 15.04 14.44
C TYR A 117 -9.45 13.71 13.93
N ILE A 118 -9.07 13.70 12.66
CA ILE A 118 -8.28 12.63 12.07
C ILE A 118 -7.01 13.23 11.49
N VAL A 119 -5.86 12.64 11.82
CA VAL A 119 -4.56 13.10 11.33
C VAL A 119 -3.83 11.99 10.63
N GLY A 120 -2.97 12.35 9.70
CA GLY A 120 -2.12 11.41 8.99
C GLY A 120 -0.99 12.12 8.26
N ASP A 121 -0.13 11.34 7.67
CA ASP A 121 1.04 11.76 6.93
C ASP A 121 0.89 11.48 5.44
N THR A 122 1.68 12.18 4.63
CA THR A 122 1.79 11.87 3.20
C THR A 122 3.09 12.41 2.61
N GLY A 123 3.72 11.65 1.70
CA GLY A 123 4.79 12.12 0.82
C GLY A 123 4.24 12.41 -0.58
N ALA A 124 3.84 11.36 -1.31
CA ALA A 124 3.27 11.44 -2.66
C ALA A 124 1.91 12.17 -2.75
N GLY A 125 1.30 12.52 -1.63
CA GLY A 125 -0.02 13.15 -1.58
C GLY A 125 -1.21 12.21 -1.63
N TYR A 126 -1.09 10.96 -2.10
CA TYR A 126 -2.23 10.04 -2.20
C TYR A 126 -2.81 9.63 -0.85
N ALA A 127 -1.97 9.33 0.15
CA ALA A 127 -2.46 8.99 1.48
C ALA A 127 -3.26 10.16 2.07
N GLY A 128 -2.70 11.36 2.02
CA GLY A 128 -3.35 12.59 2.50
C GLY A 128 -4.63 12.91 1.73
N LYS A 129 -4.61 12.80 0.39
CA LYS A 129 -5.81 13.00 -0.44
C LYS A 129 -6.93 12.04 -0.06
N MET A 130 -6.65 10.73 0.07
CA MET A 130 -7.66 9.75 0.45
C MET A 130 -8.17 10.00 1.88
N LEU A 131 -7.28 10.37 2.80
CA LEU A 131 -7.67 10.68 4.18
C LEU A 131 -8.54 11.93 4.24
N SER A 132 -8.20 13.01 3.51
CA SER A 132 -9.01 14.23 3.44
C SER A 132 -10.38 13.97 2.83
N MET A 133 -10.47 13.13 1.78
CA MET A 133 -11.74 12.72 1.20
C MET A 133 -12.62 11.95 2.19
N ALA A 134 -12.03 10.99 2.91
CA ALA A 134 -12.74 10.24 3.95
C ALA A 134 -13.16 11.15 5.09
N ALA A 135 -12.30 12.03 5.58
CA ALA A 135 -12.62 12.99 6.63
C ALA A 135 -13.82 13.87 6.24
N LYS A 136 -13.81 14.44 5.03
CA LYS A 136 -14.93 15.22 4.49
C LYS A 136 -16.23 14.40 4.45
N LYS A 137 -16.16 13.15 3.97
CA LYS A 137 -17.32 12.25 3.88
C LYS A 137 -17.95 11.96 5.24
N PHE A 138 -17.15 11.89 6.29
CA PHE A 138 -17.61 11.56 7.64
C PHE A 138 -17.73 12.76 8.60
N GLY A 139 -17.55 13.99 8.11
CA GLY A 139 -17.65 15.22 8.90
C GLY A 139 -16.57 15.30 10.00
N LEU A 140 -15.35 14.88 9.68
CA LEU A 140 -14.19 14.95 10.55
C LEU A 140 -13.29 16.12 10.17
N LYS A 141 -12.70 16.80 11.14
CA LYS A 141 -11.60 17.74 10.91
C LYS A 141 -10.33 16.96 10.59
N CYS A 142 -9.58 17.40 9.58
CA CYS A 142 -8.45 16.64 9.04
C CYS A 142 -7.18 17.49 9.04
N LYS A 143 -6.08 16.95 9.57
CA LYS A 143 -4.73 17.52 9.44
C LYS A 143 -3.82 16.52 8.73
N ILE A 144 -3.05 17.00 7.76
CA ILE A 144 -2.11 16.19 6.98
C ILE A 144 -0.71 16.75 7.13
N PHE A 145 0.17 15.97 7.73
CA PHE A 145 1.58 16.29 7.87
C PHE A 145 2.32 15.95 6.58
N MET A 146 3.09 16.89 6.05
CA MET A 146 3.78 16.70 4.78
C MET A 146 5.09 17.49 4.77
N GLY A 147 6.19 16.85 4.37
CA GLY A 147 7.48 17.51 4.23
C GLY A 147 7.44 18.66 3.23
N ILE A 148 8.15 19.76 3.49
CA ILE A 148 8.11 20.95 2.63
C ILE A 148 8.64 20.66 1.21
N LYS A 149 9.60 19.74 1.07
CA LYS A 149 10.07 19.28 -0.25
C LYS A 149 8.95 18.57 -1.02
N ASP A 150 8.15 17.75 -0.32
CA ASP A 150 7.02 17.03 -0.91
C ASP A 150 5.87 17.98 -1.25
N ILE A 151 5.57 18.97 -0.41
CA ILE A 151 4.56 20.00 -0.69
C ILE A 151 4.88 20.72 -2.01
N LYS A 152 6.14 21.10 -2.21
CA LYS A 152 6.58 21.77 -3.45
C LYS A 152 6.43 20.87 -4.69
N ARG A 153 6.76 19.58 -4.56
CA ARG A 153 6.68 18.60 -5.66
C ARG A 153 5.26 18.17 -5.98
N GLN A 154 4.35 18.22 -5.01
CA GLN A 154 3.02 17.62 -5.06
C GLN A 154 1.88 18.63 -4.92
N LYS A 155 2.08 19.85 -5.43
CA LYS A 155 1.12 20.97 -5.35
C LYS A 155 -0.32 20.57 -5.73
N PRO A 156 -0.59 19.84 -6.85
CA PRO A 156 -1.94 19.45 -7.21
C PRO A 156 -2.65 18.58 -6.15
N ASN A 157 -1.91 17.70 -5.48
CA ASN A 157 -2.47 16.89 -4.39
C ASN A 157 -2.72 17.74 -3.13
N CYS A 158 -1.85 18.71 -2.85
CA CYS A 158 -2.06 19.67 -1.76
C CYS A 158 -3.34 20.48 -1.97
N ASP A 159 -3.57 20.97 -3.18
CA ASP A 159 -4.78 21.73 -3.53
C ASP A 159 -6.04 20.85 -3.41
N ALA A 160 -5.95 19.59 -3.82
CA ALA A 160 -7.04 18.63 -3.64
C ALA A 160 -7.35 18.36 -2.16
N MET A 161 -6.34 18.24 -1.30
CA MET A 161 -6.51 18.08 0.14
C MET A 161 -7.18 19.31 0.78
N ARG A 162 -6.73 20.52 0.44
CA ARG A 162 -7.35 21.79 0.91
C ARG A 162 -8.81 21.91 0.45
N LYS A 163 -9.10 21.55 -0.81
CA LYS A 163 -10.47 21.51 -1.37
C LYS A 163 -11.38 20.53 -0.60
N ASN A 164 -10.82 19.50 -0.01
CA ASN A 164 -11.55 18.58 0.87
C ASN A 164 -11.69 19.11 2.31
N GLY A 165 -11.13 20.27 2.63
CA GLY A 165 -11.18 20.88 3.96
C GLY A 165 -10.08 20.39 4.91
N ALA A 166 -9.01 19.79 4.40
CA ALA A 166 -7.87 19.40 5.22
C ALA A 166 -6.88 20.55 5.39
N GLU A 167 -6.37 20.69 6.61
CA GLU A 167 -5.21 21.52 6.93
C GLU A 167 -3.94 20.75 6.58
N ILE A 168 -3.03 21.37 5.81
CA ILE A 168 -1.71 20.79 5.54
C ILE A 168 -0.73 21.43 6.51
N VAL A 169 -0.09 20.59 7.32
CA VAL A 169 0.94 20.99 8.28
C VAL A 169 2.31 20.75 7.63
N PRO A 170 3.04 21.82 7.26
CA PRO A 170 4.35 21.66 6.64
C PRO A 170 5.40 21.23 7.67
N VAL A 171 6.24 20.26 7.30
CA VAL A 171 7.34 19.75 8.12
C VAL A 171 8.67 20.24 7.54
N TYR A 172 9.43 20.96 8.36
CA TYR A 172 10.70 21.59 7.99
C TYR A 172 11.92 20.87 8.58
N THR A 173 11.71 19.88 9.44
CA THR A 173 12.78 19.14 10.12
C THR A 173 13.33 18.01 9.26
N GLY A 174 14.54 17.57 9.55
CA GLY A 174 15.22 16.42 8.95
C GLY A 174 15.33 16.49 7.43
N SER A 175 15.02 15.39 6.75
CA SER A 175 15.04 15.29 5.30
C SER A 175 13.96 16.12 4.60
N GLN A 176 12.96 16.61 5.36
CA GLN A 176 11.80 17.38 4.88
C GLN A 176 10.91 16.55 3.91
N THR A 177 10.88 15.25 4.08
CA THR A 177 10.14 14.28 3.27
C THR A 177 9.18 13.44 4.13
N LEU A 178 8.67 12.33 3.57
CA LEU A 178 7.71 11.44 4.21
C LEU A 178 8.16 10.93 5.59
N VAL A 179 9.45 10.60 5.77
CA VAL A 179 9.97 10.04 7.04
C VAL A 179 9.71 11.02 8.20
N ASP A 180 10.04 12.30 7.99
CA ASP A 180 9.84 13.33 9.01
C ASP A 180 8.37 13.70 9.20
N ALA A 181 7.59 13.66 8.11
CA ALA A 181 6.15 13.87 8.17
C ALA A 181 5.45 12.83 9.07
N VAL A 182 5.85 11.54 8.99
CA VAL A 182 5.35 10.48 9.88
C VAL A 182 5.73 10.79 11.32
N SER A 183 6.99 11.15 11.58
CA SER A 183 7.49 11.44 12.93
C SER A 183 6.76 12.64 13.56
N GLU A 184 6.53 13.71 12.79
CA GLU A 184 5.78 14.89 13.27
C GLU A 184 4.30 14.57 13.53
N CYS A 185 3.68 13.77 12.65
CA CYS A 185 2.32 13.31 12.84
C CYS A 185 2.18 12.50 14.16
N MET A 186 3.14 11.63 14.45
CA MET A 186 3.18 10.87 15.70
C MET A 186 3.35 11.79 16.92
N ARG A 187 4.27 12.77 16.88
CA ARG A 187 4.46 13.77 17.95
C ARG A 187 3.19 14.58 18.21
N TYR A 188 2.54 15.04 17.15
CA TYR A 188 1.24 15.73 17.28
C TYR A 188 0.18 14.84 17.92
N TRP A 189 0.12 13.56 17.52
CA TRP A 189 -0.87 12.63 18.07
C TRP A 189 -0.65 12.38 19.56
N VAL A 190 0.59 12.26 20.03
CA VAL A 190 0.92 12.13 21.48
C VAL A 190 0.21 13.22 22.30
N SER A 191 0.32 14.48 21.84
CA SER A 191 -0.23 15.63 22.59
C SER A 191 -1.74 15.84 22.41
N ASN A 192 -2.38 15.14 21.48
CA ASN A 192 -3.78 15.39 21.10
C ASN A 192 -4.63 14.10 21.05
N CYS A 193 -4.16 13.00 21.62
CA CYS A 193 -4.78 11.68 21.47
C CYS A 193 -6.22 11.60 21.99
N ASP A 194 -6.63 12.44 22.92
CA ASP A 194 -7.99 12.43 23.47
C ASP A 194 -9.06 12.83 22.46
N THR A 195 -8.75 13.76 21.56
CA THR A 195 -9.69 14.26 20.54
C THR A 195 -9.37 13.79 19.14
N THR A 196 -8.20 13.21 18.95
CA THR A 196 -7.59 12.96 17.65
C THR A 196 -7.32 11.48 17.44
N HIS A 197 -7.66 10.98 16.24
CA HIS A 197 -7.31 9.65 15.75
C HIS A 197 -6.22 9.76 14.69
N MET A 198 -5.16 8.98 14.84
CA MET A 198 -4.10 8.88 13.82
C MET A 198 -4.41 7.79 12.79
N CYS A 199 -4.25 8.11 11.51
CA CYS A 199 -4.34 7.18 10.40
C CYS A 199 -2.97 6.99 9.77
N VAL A 200 -2.39 5.82 9.91
CA VAL A 200 -1.18 5.44 9.17
C VAL A 200 -1.58 4.96 7.78
N GLY A 201 -1.04 5.61 6.75
CA GLY A 201 -1.43 5.41 5.34
C GLY A 201 -0.93 4.10 4.71
N SER A 202 -0.22 3.25 5.45
CA SER A 202 0.35 1.99 4.95
C SER A 202 0.37 0.90 6.03
N THR A 203 0.90 -0.29 5.69
CA THR A 203 1.10 -1.41 6.62
C THR A 203 2.46 -1.32 7.33
N VAL A 204 2.77 -0.14 7.84
CA VAL A 204 3.97 0.18 8.61
C VAL A 204 3.58 0.70 9.99
N GLY A 205 4.55 0.84 10.88
CA GLY A 205 4.32 1.32 12.23
C GLY A 205 3.82 0.23 13.20
N PRO A 206 3.33 0.62 14.39
CA PRO A 206 2.85 -0.29 15.40
C PRO A 206 1.84 -1.30 14.84
N ASN A 207 1.89 -2.53 15.34
CA ASN A 207 1.13 -3.67 14.82
C ASN A 207 -0.37 -3.37 14.56
N ILE A 208 -1.00 -2.54 15.40
CA ILE A 208 -2.42 -2.20 15.22
C ILE A 208 -2.69 -1.49 13.88
N PHE A 209 -1.80 -0.59 13.44
CA PHE A 209 -1.96 0.11 12.16
C PHE A 209 -1.75 -0.84 10.98
N VAL A 210 -0.78 -1.76 11.10
CA VAL A 210 -0.59 -2.83 10.10
C VAL A 210 -1.85 -3.68 9.97
N LYS A 211 -2.50 -4.03 11.10
CA LYS A 211 -3.74 -4.81 11.11
C LYS A 211 -4.93 -4.06 10.52
N ILE A 212 -5.15 -2.80 10.91
CA ILE A 212 -6.26 -1.98 10.38
C ILE A 212 -6.09 -1.82 8.87
N CYS A 213 -4.91 -1.43 8.42
CA CYS A 213 -4.63 -1.21 7.00
C CYS A 213 -4.79 -2.50 6.19
N GLY A 214 -4.19 -3.59 6.64
CA GLY A 214 -4.28 -4.89 5.98
C GLY A 214 -5.71 -5.43 5.92
N TRP A 215 -6.47 -5.33 7.02
CA TRP A 215 -7.87 -5.73 7.07
C TRP A 215 -8.76 -4.93 6.11
N SER A 216 -8.49 -3.61 6.01
CA SER A 216 -9.23 -2.70 5.13
C SER A 216 -8.97 -3.00 3.66
N THR A 217 -7.71 -3.13 3.29
CA THR A 217 -7.28 -3.37 1.90
C THR A 217 -7.52 -4.82 1.43
N ALA A 218 -7.70 -5.78 2.36
CA ALA A 218 -8.05 -7.16 2.02
C ALA A 218 -9.36 -7.30 1.21
N GLN A 219 -10.18 -6.25 1.15
CA GLN A 219 -11.33 -6.21 0.24
C GLN A 219 -10.92 -6.43 -1.22
N ILE A 220 -9.76 -5.95 -1.63
CA ILE A 220 -9.22 -6.11 -2.98
C ILE A 220 -9.07 -7.59 -3.35
N SER A 221 -8.48 -8.39 -2.47
CA SER A 221 -8.31 -9.84 -2.70
C SER A 221 -9.63 -10.61 -2.59
N ARG A 222 -10.57 -10.18 -1.71
CA ARG A 222 -11.92 -10.78 -1.63
C ARG A 222 -12.68 -10.62 -2.93
N GLU A 223 -12.60 -9.45 -3.55
CA GLU A 223 -13.18 -9.19 -4.87
C GLU A 223 -12.53 -10.04 -5.94
N LEU A 224 -11.20 -9.97 -6.02
CA LEU A 224 -10.42 -10.69 -7.00
C LEU A 224 -10.69 -12.21 -6.96
N LYS A 225 -10.77 -12.79 -5.77
CA LYS A 225 -11.06 -14.21 -5.61
C LYS A 225 -12.41 -14.62 -6.22
N LYS A 226 -13.43 -13.75 -6.04
CA LYS A 226 -14.76 -13.97 -6.65
C LYS A 226 -14.70 -13.76 -8.17
N GLN A 227 -13.96 -12.74 -8.63
CA GLN A 227 -13.81 -12.40 -10.04
C GLN A 227 -13.04 -13.50 -10.80
N ILE A 228 -11.96 -14.03 -10.24
CA ILE A 228 -11.22 -15.17 -10.81
C ILE A 228 -12.15 -16.38 -10.96
N LYS A 229 -12.95 -16.70 -9.91
CA LYS A 229 -13.88 -17.84 -9.98
C LYS A 229 -14.95 -17.66 -11.06
N LYS A 230 -15.44 -16.42 -11.22
CA LYS A 230 -16.45 -16.11 -12.26
C LYS A 230 -15.84 -16.17 -13.67
N GLU A 231 -14.65 -15.62 -13.85
CA GLU A 231 -14.01 -15.50 -15.17
C GLU A 231 -13.52 -16.84 -15.72
N PHE A 232 -12.92 -17.66 -14.88
CA PHE A 232 -12.26 -18.89 -15.32
C PHE A 232 -13.10 -20.16 -15.06
N ASN A 233 -14.34 -20.06 -14.56
CA ASN A 233 -15.19 -21.18 -14.13
C ASN A 233 -14.52 -22.14 -13.13
N LYS A 234 -13.21 -22.36 -13.28
CA LYS A 234 -12.32 -23.10 -12.38
C LYS A 234 -11.13 -22.22 -12.03
N PHE A 235 -10.60 -22.41 -10.84
CA PHE A 235 -9.42 -21.66 -10.41
C PHE A 235 -8.21 -22.09 -11.27
N PRO A 236 -7.51 -21.16 -11.95
CA PRO A 236 -6.39 -21.47 -12.83
C PRO A 236 -5.31 -22.33 -12.14
N LYS A 237 -4.63 -23.18 -12.91
CA LYS A 237 -3.60 -24.08 -12.37
C LYS A 237 -2.41 -23.31 -11.81
N LYS A 238 -1.99 -22.23 -12.45
CA LYS A 238 -0.84 -21.41 -12.07
C LYS A 238 -1.15 -19.92 -12.19
N ILE A 239 -1.02 -19.21 -11.04
CA ILE A 239 -1.23 -17.78 -10.96
C ILE A 239 0.01 -17.12 -10.37
N LYS A 240 0.41 -15.99 -10.95
CA LYS A 240 1.39 -15.07 -10.38
C LYS A 240 0.67 -13.78 -9.99
N LEU A 241 0.69 -13.42 -8.70
CA LEU A 241 0.15 -12.16 -8.21
C LEU A 241 1.30 -11.17 -8.04
N VAL A 242 1.36 -10.19 -8.94
CA VAL A 242 2.43 -9.20 -9.00
C VAL A 242 1.92 -7.87 -8.46
N ASN A 243 2.66 -7.25 -7.56
CA ASN A 243 2.30 -5.96 -6.98
C ASN A 243 3.52 -5.13 -6.61
N CYS A 244 3.41 -3.81 -6.73
CA CYS A 244 4.44 -2.90 -6.24
C CYS A 244 4.46 -2.88 -4.71
N VAL A 245 5.65 -2.69 -4.14
CA VAL A 245 5.90 -2.68 -2.69
C VAL A 245 6.74 -1.46 -2.32
N GLY A 246 6.11 -0.48 -1.67
CA GLY A 246 6.75 0.52 -0.83
C GLY A 246 6.53 0.12 0.63
N GLY A 247 5.71 0.83 1.40
CA GLY A 247 5.29 0.35 2.73
C GLY A 247 4.44 -0.93 2.73
N GLY A 248 4.00 -1.44 1.56
CA GLY A 248 3.43 -2.78 1.40
C GLY A 248 1.91 -2.91 1.49
N SER A 249 1.15 -1.85 1.74
CA SER A 249 -0.31 -1.93 1.96
C SER A 249 -1.09 -2.48 0.77
N SER A 250 -0.69 -2.13 -0.44
CA SER A 250 -1.31 -2.61 -1.67
C SER A 250 -1.13 -4.13 -1.82
N ALA A 251 0.11 -4.61 -1.68
CA ALA A 251 0.45 -6.02 -1.78
C ALA A 251 -0.19 -6.84 -0.65
N TYR A 252 -0.19 -6.32 0.58
CA TYR A 252 -0.87 -6.94 1.71
C TYR A 252 -2.34 -7.22 1.39
N GLY A 253 -3.08 -6.19 0.95
CA GLY A 253 -4.50 -6.33 0.62
C GLY A 253 -4.76 -7.26 -0.56
N PHE A 254 -3.92 -7.17 -1.59
CA PHE A 254 -4.05 -7.95 -2.82
C PHE A 254 -3.78 -9.45 -2.63
N TRP A 255 -2.89 -9.80 -1.68
CA TRP A 255 -2.50 -11.19 -1.42
C TRP A 255 -3.30 -11.86 -0.31
N SER A 256 -3.98 -11.11 0.57
CA SER A 256 -4.58 -11.59 1.82
C SER A 256 -5.41 -12.87 1.68
N GLU A 257 -6.32 -12.96 0.71
CA GLU A 257 -7.19 -14.13 0.52
C GLU A 257 -6.49 -15.31 -0.18
N PHE A 258 -5.26 -15.10 -0.64
CA PHE A 258 -4.51 -16.09 -1.41
C PHE A 258 -3.25 -16.57 -0.68
N ILE A 259 -2.88 -15.92 0.43
CA ILE A 259 -1.58 -16.13 1.07
C ILE A 259 -1.33 -17.57 1.51
N ASP A 260 -2.38 -18.30 1.89
CA ASP A 260 -2.32 -19.68 2.37
C ASP A 260 -2.47 -20.74 1.26
N TYR A 261 -2.65 -20.32 0.00
CA TYR A 261 -2.66 -21.26 -1.12
C TYR A 261 -1.26 -21.85 -1.35
N PRO A 262 -1.16 -23.11 -1.84
CA PRO A 262 0.15 -23.70 -2.14
C PRO A 262 0.96 -22.84 -3.11
N LYS A 263 2.27 -22.74 -2.89
CA LYS A 263 3.20 -21.98 -3.72
C LYS A 263 3.24 -22.48 -5.18
N THR A 264 3.02 -23.76 -5.38
CA THR A 264 2.88 -24.36 -6.71
C THR A 264 1.67 -23.86 -7.50
N LYS A 265 0.66 -23.34 -6.80
CA LYS A 265 -0.58 -22.82 -7.40
C LYS A 265 -0.56 -21.29 -7.53
N ILE A 266 -0.06 -20.58 -6.49
CA ILE A 266 -0.01 -19.12 -6.46
C ILE A 266 1.37 -18.66 -6.00
N GLU A 267 2.07 -17.96 -6.89
CA GLU A 267 3.29 -17.22 -6.58
C GLU A 267 2.96 -15.76 -6.29
N PHE A 268 3.64 -15.18 -5.29
CA PHE A 268 3.59 -13.75 -4.99
C PHE A 268 4.91 -13.09 -5.37
N ILE A 269 4.82 -12.00 -6.11
CA ILE A 269 5.98 -11.21 -6.55
C ILE A 269 5.75 -9.78 -6.14
N GLY A 270 6.55 -9.31 -5.19
CA GLY A 270 6.62 -7.91 -4.77
C GLY A 270 7.70 -7.17 -5.54
N VAL A 271 7.35 -6.03 -6.12
CA VAL A 271 8.28 -5.24 -6.92
C VAL A 271 8.53 -3.91 -6.21
N GLU A 272 9.75 -3.69 -5.80
CA GLU A 272 10.21 -2.49 -5.10
C GLU A 272 10.79 -1.47 -6.07
N ALA A 273 11.03 -0.24 -5.60
CA ALA A 273 11.65 0.79 -6.41
C ALA A 273 13.19 0.66 -6.38
N GLY A 274 13.75 0.30 -7.51
CA GLY A 274 15.20 0.17 -7.73
C GLY A 274 15.93 1.50 -7.86
N GLY A 275 15.19 2.61 -7.95
CA GLY A 275 15.74 3.94 -8.18
C GLY A 275 16.21 4.19 -9.62
N PRO A 276 16.84 5.33 -9.87
CA PRO A 276 17.47 5.62 -11.16
C PRO A 276 18.59 4.62 -11.47
N LYS A 277 18.71 4.23 -12.73
CA LYS A 277 19.66 3.18 -13.18
C LYS A 277 21.10 3.42 -12.76
N TYR A 278 21.50 4.67 -12.70
CA TYR A 278 22.89 5.08 -12.40
C TYR A 278 23.09 5.54 -10.94
N SER A 279 22.05 5.52 -10.13
CA SER A 279 22.12 5.87 -8.72
C SER A 279 22.32 4.64 -7.87
N LYS A 280 23.05 4.79 -6.75
CA LYS A 280 23.11 3.78 -5.68
C LYS A 280 21.90 3.88 -4.76
N LEU A 281 21.16 4.99 -4.81
CA LEU A 281 19.98 5.21 -4.00
C LEU A 281 18.80 4.39 -4.53
N HIS A 282 18.07 3.75 -3.64
CA HIS A 282 16.91 2.92 -3.95
C HIS A 282 15.98 2.82 -2.74
N ALA A 283 14.73 2.45 -2.96
CA ALA A 283 13.75 2.13 -1.94
C ALA A 283 13.35 0.64 -2.02
N ALA A 284 14.34 -0.25 -1.95
CA ALA A 284 14.19 -1.69 -2.18
C ALA A 284 14.79 -2.53 -1.03
N PRO A 285 14.26 -2.38 0.22
CA PRO A 285 14.83 -3.05 1.39
C PRO A 285 14.77 -4.58 1.32
N LEU A 286 13.80 -5.16 0.62
CA LEU A 286 13.67 -6.61 0.52
C LEU A 286 14.51 -7.21 -0.58
N SER A 287 14.59 -6.58 -1.76
CA SER A 287 15.23 -7.16 -2.94
C SER A 287 16.71 -6.80 -3.08
N LYS A 288 17.12 -5.61 -2.63
CA LYS A 288 18.54 -5.20 -2.67
C LYS A 288 19.29 -5.44 -1.35
N GLY A 289 18.61 -6.01 -0.35
CA GLY A 289 19.19 -6.30 0.94
C GLY A 289 19.17 -5.07 1.86
N ALA A 290 18.59 -5.25 3.04
CA ALA A 290 18.57 -4.29 4.11
C ALA A 290 18.78 -4.99 5.45
N LYS A 291 19.09 -4.23 6.49
CA LYS A 291 19.29 -4.75 7.84
C LYS A 291 17.98 -4.65 8.64
N LEU A 292 17.84 -5.51 9.64
CA LEU A 292 16.78 -5.37 10.63
C LEU A 292 16.99 -4.09 11.42
N GLY A 293 15.94 -3.27 11.50
CA GLY A 293 15.94 -2.04 12.27
C GLY A 293 14.54 -1.71 12.76
N VAL A 294 14.40 -0.65 13.56
CA VAL A 294 13.11 -0.14 14.02
C VAL A 294 12.85 1.21 13.35
N LEU A 295 11.77 1.27 12.59
CA LEU A 295 11.35 2.50 11.93
C LEU A 295 9.87 2.75 12.19
N HIS A 296 9.52 3.97 12.61
CA HIS A 296 8.15 4.41 12.92
C HIS A 296 7.39 3.47 13.87
N GLY A 297 8.12 2.81 14.78
CA GLY A 297 7.53 1.99 15.83
C GLY A 297 7.32 0.51 15.48
N ALA A 298 7.93 0.01 14.42
CA ALA A 298 7.93 -1.43 14.09
C ALA A 298 9.30 -1.93 13.66
N ALA A 299 9.65 -3.16 14.05
CA ALA A 299 10.83 -3.86 13.57
C ALA A 299 10.59 -4.40 12.16
N SER A 300 11.42 -4.03 11.22
CA SER A 300 11.36 -4.45 9.81
C SER A 300 12.73 -4.38 9.15
N TYR A 301 12.84 -4.82 7.89
CA TYR A 301 14.00 -4.50 7.08
C TYR A 301 13.95 -3.02 6.68
N VAL A 302 15.09 -2.33 6.91
CA VAL A 302 15.23 -0.89 6.68
C VAL A 302 16.51 -0.62 5.91
N CYS A 303 16.46 0.24 4.89
CA CYS A 303 17.63 0.77 4.22
C CYS A 303 18.37 1.66 5.21
N GLN A 304 19.50 1.17 5.74
CA GLN A 304 20.30 1.85 6.74
C GLN A 304 21.79 1.54 6.51
N ASP A 305 22.64 2.43 6.98
CA ASP A 305 24.09 2.27 6.93
C ASP A 305 24.60 1.30 8.02
N ASN A 306 25.93 1.28 8.24
CA ASN A 306 26.54 0.39 9.21
C ASN A 306 26.32 0.85 10.66
N GLU A 307 26.11 2.13 10.88
CA GLU A 307 25.81 2.75 12.16
C GLU A 307 24.31 2.73 12.50
N GLY A 308 23.47 2.21 11.59
CA GLY A 308 22.02 2.13 11.77
C GLY A 308 21.27 3.40 11.41
N GLN A 309 21.92 4.38 10.77
CA GLN A 309 21.25 5.58 10.25
C GLN A 309 20.43 5.23 9.02
N ILE A 310 19.25 5.83 8.93
CA ILE A 310 18.34 5.61 7.80
C ILE A 310 18.94 6.24 6.54
N ASN A 311 19.15 5.43 5.51
CA ASN A 311 19.65 5.91 4.23
C ASN A 311 18.62 6.78 3.52
N GLU A 312 19.09 7.77 2.79
CA GLU A 312 18.26 8.43 1.80
C GLU A 312 17.82 7.43 0.73
N THR A 313 16.61 7.59 0.26
CA THR A 313 16.03 6.79 -0.82
C THR A 313 15.70 7.66 -2.01
N GLU A 314 15.63 7.06 -3.19
CA GLU A 314 15.28 7.76 -4.42
C GLU A 314 14.39 6.87 -5.30
N SER A 315 13.28 7.42 -5.77
CA SER A 315 12.41 6.81 -6.76
C SER A 315 11.62 7.88 -7.51
N ILE A 316 11.42 7.68 -8.81
CA ILE A 316 10.46 8.45 -9.60
C ILE A 316 9.04 8.32 -9.06
N SER A 317 8.75 7.20 -8.40
CA SER A 317 7.48 6.91 -7.75
C SER A 317 7.52 7.32 -6.27
N ALA A 318 7.05 8.52 -5.95
CA ALA A 318 7.03 9.02 -4.58
C ALA A 318 6.24 8.12 -3.60
N GLY A 319 5.31 7.29 -4.08
CA GLY A 319 4.56 6.34 -3.23
C GLY A 319 5.34 5.07 -2.90
N LEU A 320 6.47 4.81 -3.56
CA LEU A 320 7.40 3.72 -3.25
C LEU A 320 8.68 4.23 -2.58
N ASP A 321 8.91 5.54 -2.57
CA ASP A 321 10.11 6.17 -2.01
C ASP A 321 10.05 6.17 -0.48
N TYR A 322 10.41 5.03 0.12
CA TYR A 322 10.36 4.80 1.56
C TYR A 322 11.41 3.76 1.96
N PRO A 323 12.25 4.04 2.98
CA PRO A 323 13.38 3.19 3.34
C PRO A 323 13.01 1.90 4.08
N GLY A 324 11.77 1.77 4.54
CA GLY A 324 11.27 0.61 5.27
C GLY A 324 10.17 -0.13 4.52
N VAL A 325 9.69 -1.21 5.12
CA VAL A 325 8.63 -2.03 4.55
C VAL A 325 7.78 -2.69 5.65
N SER A 326 6.59 -3.14 5.32
CA SER A 326 5.72 -3.87 6.25
C SER A 326 6.43 -5.06 6.92
N PRO A 327 6.30 -5.22 8.24
CA PRO A 327 6.80 -6.40 8.96
C PRO A 327 6.32 -7.72 8.37
N LEU A 328 5.09 -7.77 7.87
CA LEU A 328 4.57 -8.98 7.21
C LEU A 328 5.38 -9.31 5.94
N HIS A 329 5.73 -8.32 5.13
CA HIS A 329 6.51 -8.57 3.92
C HIS A 329 7.92 -9.07 4.23
N CYS A 330 8.53 -8.61 5.33
CA CYS A 330 9.78 -9.15 5.83
C CYS A 330 9.64 -10.64 6.19
N PHE A 331 8.58 -10.99 6.92
CA PHE A 331 8.27 -12.37 7.26
C PHE A 331 7.99 -13.25 6.04
N LEU A 332 7.24 -12.75 5.05
CA LEU A 332 6.97 -13.47 3.80
C LEU A 332 8.22 -13.71 2.96
N LYS A 333 9.19 -12.79 3.02
CA LYS A 333 10.52 -12.97 2.40
C LYS A 333 11.28 -14.07 3.11
N ASP A 334 11.46 -13.97 4.44
CA ASP A 334 12.26 -14.91 5.23
C ASP A 334 11.70 -16.35 5.17
N THR A 335 10.37 -16.49 5.16
CA THR A 335 9.68 -17.77 4.97
C THR A 335 9.62 -18.22 3.51
N LYS A 336 10.20 -17.46 2.58
CA LYS A 336 10.17 -17.73 1.13
C LYS A 336 8.73 -17.90 0.59
N ARG A 337 7.73 -17.31 1.26
CA ARG A 337 6.34 -17.36 0.79
C ARG A 337 6.11 -16.41 -0.37
N ALA A 338 6.76 -15.28 -0.40
CA ALA A 338 6.77 -14.32 -1.50
C ALA A 338 8.19 -14.08 -2.00
N LYS A 339 8.32 -13.79 -3.28
CA LYS A 339 9.55 -13.31 -3.93
C LYS A 339 9.51 -11.79 -3.99
N TYR A 340 10.66 -11.17 -3.84
CA TYR A 340 10.79 -9.72 -4.01
C TYR A 340 11.88 -9.43 -5.04
N THR A 341 11.57 -8.50 -5.92
CA THR A 341 12.46 -7.96 -6.93
C THR A 341 12.30 -6.44 -6.96
N TYR A 342 13.01 -5.77 -7.83
CA TYR A 342 12.85 -4.34 -8.04
C TYR A 342 12.75 -4.04 -9.53
N ALA A 343 12.19 -2.87 -9.85
CA ALA A 343 12.28 -2.26 -11.16
C ALA A 343 12.91 -0.87 -11.02
N THR A 344 13.72 -0.49 -12.00
CA THR A 344 14.29 0.85 -12.09
C THR A 344 13.24 1.86 -12.55
N ASP A 345 13.54 3.14 -12.39
CA ASP A 345 12.68 4.23 -12.84
C ASP A 345 12.41 4.14 -14.36
N GLU A 346 13.44 3.77 -15.16
CA GLU A 346 13.33 3.61 -16.60
C GLU A 346 12.45 2.43 -17.00
N GLU A 347 12.58 1.29 -16.30
CA GLU A 347 11.74 0.10 -16.52
C GLU A 347 10.28 0.41 -16.20
N ALA A 348 10.02 1.13 -15.11
CA ALA A 348 8.68 1.55 -14.74
C ALA A 348 8.06 2.52 -15.76
N LEU A 349 8.83 3.49 -16.28
CA LEU A 349 8.39 4.40 -17.34
C LEU A 349 8.09 3.65 -18.64
N ASN A 350 8.92 2.68 -19.02
CA ASN A 350 8.70 1.86 -20.21
C ASN A 350 7.46 0.99 -20.07
N ALA A 351 7.26 0.39 -18.91
CA ALA A 351 6.04 -0.37 -18.61
C ALA A 351 4.78 0.49 -18.69
N TYR A 352 4.82 1.72 -18.13
CA TYR A 352 3.74 2.70 -18.28
C TYR A 352 3.41 2.95 -19.76
N LYS A 353 4.42 3.22 -20.60
CA LYS A 353 4.23 3.46 -22.04
C LYS A 353 3.55 2.28 -22.74
N LEU A 354 4.02 1.04 -22.48
CA LEU A 354 3.48 -0.17 -23.11
C LEU A 354 2.02 -0.39 -22.68
N VAL A 355 1.74 -0.34 -21.39
CA VAL A 355 0.38 -0.54 -20.86
C VAL A 355 -0.60 0.52 -21.41
N THR A 356 -0.18 1.78 -21.43
CA THR A 356 -0.99 2.88 -21.98
C THR A 356 -1.22 2.72 -23.48
N LYS A 357 -0.18 2.37 -24.23
CA LYS A 357 -0.24 2.20 -25.69
C LYS A 357 -1.21 1.07 -26.09
N TYR A 358 -1.06 -0.10 -25.47
CA TYR A 358 -1.81 -1.28 -25.88
C TYR A 358 -3.20 -1.37 -25.25
N GLU A 359 -3.34 -0.97 -23.98
CA GLU A 359 -4.58 -1.24 -23.20
C GLU A 359 -5.38 0.01 -22.84
N LYS A 360 -4.87 1.21 -23.14
CA LYS A 360 -5.49 2.50 -22.73
C LYS A 360 -5.72 2.59 -21.21
N LEU A 361 -4.96 1.81 -20.45
CA LEU A 361 -4.93 1.87 -19.00
C LEU A 361 -3.79 2.80 -18.58
N ASN A 362 -4.05 3.72 -17.65
CA ASN A 362 -3.09 4.71 -17.18
C ASN A 362 -2.69 4.43 -15.72
N PRO A 363 -1.84 3.43 -15.46
CA PRO A 363 -1.37 3.13 -14.11
C PRO A 363 -0.47 4.25 -13.59
N SER A 364 -0.55 4.57 -12.28
CA SER A 364 0.46 5.45 -11.68
C SER A 364 1.85 4.80 -11.70
N LEU A 365 2.88 5.58 -11.39
CA LEU A 365 4.26 5.08 -11.40
C LEU A 365 4.48 3.93 -10.40
N GLU A 366 3.72 3.87 -9.31
CA GLU A 366 3.78 2.75 -8.38
C GLU A 366 3.45 1.41 -9.06
N PRO A 367 2.22 1.15 -9.58
CA PRO A 367 1.93 -0.10 -10.25
C PRO A 367 2.71 -0.28 -11.56
N SER A 368 3.28 0.76 -12.16
CA SER A 368 4.15 0.65 -13.32
C SER A 368 5.40 -0.19 -13.03
N HIS A 369 5.94 -0.15 -11.78
CA HIS A 369 7.01 -1.07 -11.36
C HIS A 369 6.53 -2.54 -11.40
N ALA A 370 5.31 -2.80 -10.94
CA ALA A 370 4.74 -4.16 -10.99
C ALA A 370 4.47 -4.61 -12.44
N PHE A 371 4.03 -3.71 -13.31
CA PHE A 371 3.89 -3.99 -14.74
C PHE A 371 5.22 -4.27 -15.41
N ALA A 372 6.32 -3.60 -15.02
CA ALA A 372 7.66 -3.89 -15.56
C ALA A 372 8.05 -5.35 -15.33
N GLU A 373 7.86 -5.86 -14.11
CA GLU A 373 8.11 -7.28 -13.80
C GLU A 373 7.17 -8.22 -14.57
N ALA A 374 5.89 -7.88 -14.66
CA ALA A 374 4.93 -8.70 -15.41
C ALA A 374 5.27 -8.80 -16.89
N ILE A 375 5.70 -7.69 -17.50
CA ILE A 375 6.15 -7.61 -18.90
C ILE A 375 7.43 -8.43 -19.10
N ALA A 376 8.40 -8.31 -18.21
CA ALA A 376 9.65 -9.07 -18.26
C ALA A 376 9.45 -10.59 -18.03
N CYS A 377 8.43 -10.95 -17.26
CA CYS A 377 8.11 -12.35 -16.96
C CYS A 377 7.27 -13.04 -18.03
N ALA A 378 6.33 -12.35 -18.68
CA ALA A 378 5.31 -12.96 -19.53
C ALA A 378 5.90 -13.87 -20.63
N PRO A 379 6.93 -13.47 -21.40
CA PRO A 379 7.50 -14.32 -22.45
C PRO A 379 8.15 -15.62 -21.94
N LYS A 380 8.46 -15.70 -20.63
CA LYS A 380 9.17 -16.84 -20.04
C LYS A 380 8.24 -17.98 -19.61
N PHE A 381 6.92 -17.80 -19.75
CA PHE A 381 5.91 -18.76 -19.27
C PHE A 381 4.92 -19.12 -20.39
N SER A 382 4.29 -20.28 -20.24
CA SER A 382 3.26 -20.73 -21.18
C SER A 382 1.99 -19.88 -21.09
N LYS A 383 1.17 -19.92 -22.16
CA LYS A 383 -0.15 -19.25 -22.21
C LYS A 383 -1.14 -19.67 -21.10
N ASP A 384 -0.92 -20.82 -20.46
CA ASP A 384 -1.72 -21.28 -19.33
C ASP A 384 -1.37 -20.62 -18.01
N THR A 385 -0.27 -19.87 -17.95
CA THR A 385 0.11 -19.09 -16.77
C THR A 385 -0.65 -17.76 -16.77
N ILE A 386 -1.28 -17.44 -15.66
CA ILE A 386 -2.00 -16.19 -15.47
C ILE A 386 -1.16 -15.26 -14.57
N ILE A 387 -0.76 -14.12 -15.09
CA ILE A 387 -0.09 -13.06 -14.33
C ILE A 387 -1.13 -11.99 -14.02
N ILE A 388 -1.40 -11.72 -12.76
CA ILE A 388 -2.36 -10.70 -12.35
C ILE A 388 -1.59 -9.57 -11.67
N VAL A 389 -1.69 -8.37 -12.24
CA VAL A 389 -1.08 -7.16 -11.70
C VAL A 389 -2.15 -6.33 -10.99
N ASN A 390 -1.85 -5.83 -9.80
CA ASN A 390 -2.70 -4.87 -9.12
C ASN A 390 -2.38 -3.43 -9.60
N SER A 391 -3.21 -2.88 -10.46
CA SER A 391 -3.17 -1.46 -10.85
C SER A 391 -3.75 -0.60 -9.72
N CYS A 392 -2.93 -0.34 -8.68
CA CYS A 392 -3.37 0.19 -7.40
C CYS A 392 -3.45 1.72 -7.33
N GLY A 393 -3.11 2.43 -8.39
CA GLY A 393 -3.14 3.89 -8.49
C GLY A 393 -3.26 4.38 -9.94
N ASP A 394 -3.91 5.53 -10.12
CA ASP A 394 -4.10 6.22 -11.40
C ASP A 394 -3.00 7.25 -11.64
N ALA A 395 -2.55 7.41 -12.90
CA ALA A 395 -1.44 8.28 -13.29
C ALA A 395 -1.74 9.79 -13.21
N LYS A 396 -2.97 10.20 -12.93
CA LYS A 396 -3.33 11.64 -12.87
C LYS A 396 -2.43 12.45 -11.95
N LYS A 397 -1.93 11.85 -10.87
CA LYS A 397 -0.98 12.50 -9.96
C LYS A 397 0.41 12.67 -10.55
N ASP A 398 0.79 11.78 -11.47
CA ASP A 398 2.14 11.71 -12.05
C ASP A 398 2.26 12.51 -13.35
N ARG A 399 1.20 13.23 -13.74
CA ARG A 399 1.09 13.91 -15.03
C ARG A 399 2.30 14.79 -15.35
N ASP A 400 2.75 15.57 -14.39
CA ASP A 400 3.88 16.51 -14.61
C ASP A 400 5.20 15.75 -14.73
N ILE A 401 5.41 14.71 -13.93
CA ILE A 401 6.59 13.83 -14.01
C ILE A 401 6.60 13.11 -15.36
N LEU A 402 5.46 12.53 -15.73
CA LEU A 402 5.32 11.82 -17.00
C LEU A 402 5.55 12.74 -18.20
N LYS A 403 4.99 13.96 -18.17
CA LYS A 403 5.23 14.97 -19.21
C LYS A 403 6.70 15.35 -19.31
N LYS A 404 7.39 15.55 -18.18
CA LYS A 404 8.81 15.90 -18.14
C LYS A 404 9.69 14.76 -18.68
N ARG A 405 9.38 13.50 -18.33
CA ARG A 405 10.21 12.33 -18.65
C ARG A 405 9.90 11.72 -20.04
N LEU A 406 8.67 11.83 -20.50
CA LEU A 406 8.20 11.17 -21.73
C LEU A 406 7.85 12.15 -22.86
N GLY A 407 7.86 13.46 -22.59
CA GLY A 407 7.38 14.48 -23.53
C GLY A 407 5.85 14.48 -23.65
N LYS A 408 5.31 15.12 -24.68
CA LYS A 408 3.86 15.05 -24.95
C LYS A 408 3.49 13.59 -25.27
N LEU A 409 2.77 12.96 -24.36
CA LEU A 409 2.09 11.69 -24.67
C LEU A 409 1.05 12.00 -25.74
N LYS A 410 1.29 11.51 -26.97
CA LYS A 410 0.33 11.58 -28.08
C LYS A 410 -0.83 10.63 -27.85
#